data_6583a344106e1349121d436eda24757f
#
_entry.id   6583a344106e1349121d436eda24757f
#
_cell.length_a   1.000
_cell.length_b   1.000
_cell.length_c   1.000
_cell.angle_alpha   90.00
_cell.angle_beta   90.00
_cell.angle_gamma   90.00
#
_symmetry.space_group_name_H-M   'P 1'
#
loop_
_entity.id
_entity.type
_entity.pdbx_description
1 polymer ?
#
loop_
_entity_poly.entity_id
_entity_poly.type
_entity_poly.pdbx_seq_one_letter_code
_entity_poly.pdbx_strand_id
1 'polypeptide(L)'
;MPFTFSEYLDYWLNDVCAQGSNGSRTLVQKQWTINLIIQPHLHKDILLGCVTPDYLNKVLESCQAYCCNGGYYAYKLLHSALKHARVNNCLPDIDFQQIRHYPEPPGNPVFYTPKQLRTFLTAASNSNHYLEIQLALFCGLTPGEILGLKYSDFNYQEQTVTIQRICTLNDSEKNCQLKKLEGVKQNRSLKIPSFLFSELSARRKENRKLLTKYPSATGYKSCLCLGPTAKIKSVSTLGVALKTINTETGLPRLNMRDLRYMFARFLLEQNFSLETISGILGHTKQTTTLVFCNRIPCTDSEVGAVVAGSLDPVLGAGKKEGKNL
;
A
#
# COMPACT_ATOMS: atom_id res chain seq x y z
N MET A 1 5.94 -18.80 -34.02
CA MET A 1 7.40 -18.60 -33.94
C MET A 1 7.90 -19.27 -32.68
N PRO A 2 9.02 -20.01 -32.71
CA PRO A 2 9.57 -20.60 -31.50
C PRO A 2 10.23 -19.47 -30.68
N PHE A 3 9.52 -18.99 -29.65
CA PHE A 3 10.10 -18.10 -28.66
C PHE A 3 11.02 -18.90 -27.75
N THR A 4 12.16 -18.32 -27.37
CA THR A 4 12.85 -18.72 -26.16
C THR A 4 12.00 -18.36 -24.94
N PHE A 5 12.20 -19.01 -23.83
CA PHE A 5 11.42 -18.72 -22.63
C PHE A 5 11.63 -17.27 -22.15
N SER A 6 12.84 -16.74 -22.28
CA SER A 6 13.15 -15.34 -21.96
C SER A 6 12.39 -14.37 -22.87
N GLU A 7 12.43 -14.56 -24.18
CA GLU A 7 11.69 -13.72 -25.15
C GLU A 7 10.19 -13.75 -24.90
N TYR A 8 9.65 -14.90 -24.51
CA TYR A 8 8.23 -15.00 -24.17
C TYR A 8 7.87 -14.20 -22.91
N LEU A 9 8.72 -14.20 -21.89
CA LEU A 9 8.47 -13.40 -20.68
C LEU A 9 8.48 -11.90 -20.99
N ASP A 10 9.38 -11.45 -21.85
CA ASP A 10 9.45 -10.06 -22.29
C ASP A 10 8.20 -9.67 -23.13
N TYR A 11 7.80 -10.52 -24.08
CA TYR A 11 6.55 -10.36 -24.82
C TYR A 11 5.34 -10.30 -23.87
N TRP A 12 5.21 -11.26 -22.96
CA TRP A 12 4.09 -11.32 -22.04
C TRP A 12 4.02 -10.07 -21.15
N LEU A 13 5.15 -9.52 -20.74
CA LEU A 13 5.19 -8.29 -19.96
C LEU A 13 4.79 -7.06 -20.77
N ASN A 14 5.42 -6.88 -21.95
CA ASN A 14 5.33 -5.64 -22.72
C ASN A 14 4.05 -5.55 -23.56
N ASP A 15 3.55 -6.69 -24.05
CA ASP A 15 2.36 -6.73 -24.91
C ASP A 15 1.11 -7.15 -24.14
N VAL A 16 1.18 -8.19 -23.32
CA VAL A 16 0.00 -8.74 -22.64
C VAL A 16 -0.31 -7.98 -21.35
N CYS A 17 0.69 -7.81 -20.49
CA CYS A 17 0.48 -7.12 -19.21
C CYS A 17 0.30 -5.61 -19.37
N ALA A 18 0.96 -4.98 -20.34
CA ALA A 18 0.86 -3.55 -20.56
C ALA A 18 -0.50 -3.12 -21.15
N GLN A 19 -1.12 -3.98 -21.99
CA GLN A 19 -2.47 -3.74 -22.53
C GLN A 19 -3.59 -4.06 -21.54
N GLY A 20 -3.28 -4.82 -20.47
CA GLY A 20 -4.24 -5.16 -19.43
C GLY A 20 -4.47 -4.01 -18.42
N SER A 21 -5.43 -4.21 -17.50
CA SER A 21 -5.75 -3.27 -16.41
C SER A 21 -4.67 -3.18 -15.31
N ASN A 22 -3.45 -3.61 -15.60
CA ASN A 22 -2.34 -3.53 -14.64
C ASN A 22 -1.93 -2.07 -14.44
N GLY A 23 -1.93 -1.61 -13.18
CA GLY A 23 -1.37 -0.30 -12.85
C GLY A 23 0.14 -0.30 -13.13
N SER A 24 0.66 0.86 -13.52
CA SER A 24 2.06 1.07 -13.88
C SER A 24 3.07 0.53 -12.85
N ARG A 25 2.78 0.67 -11.56
CA ARG A 25 3.62 0.12 -10.48
C ARG A 25 3.71 -1.42 -10.52
N THR A 26 2.62 -2.09 -10.92
CA THR A 26 2.60 -3.55 -11.04
C THR A 26 3.47 -3.99 -12.22
N LEU A 27 3.47 -3.26 -13.32
CA LEU A 27 4.32 -3.53 -14.49
C LEU A 27 5.79 -3.36 -14.13
N VAL A 28 6.17 -2.27 -13.49
CA VAL A 28 7.54 -2.03 -13.01
C VAL A 28 7.99 -3.14 -12.05
N GLN A 29 7.13 -3.58 -11.14
CA GLN A 29 7.45 -4.68 -10.23
C GLN A 29 7.64 -6.00 -10.98
N LYS A 30 6.80 -6.30 -11.97
CA LYS A 30 6.95 -7.50 -12.83
C LYS A 30 8.25 -7.44 -13.62
N GLN A 31 8.56 -6.30 -14.26
CA GLN A 31 9.81 -6.09 -14.99
C GLN A 31 11.03 -6.35 -14.08
N TRP A 32 11.00 -5.80 -12.89
CA TRP A 32 12.06 -5.99 -11.90
C TRP A 32 12.22 -7.47 -11.51
N THR A 33 11.09 -8.17 -11.31
CA THR A 33 11.09 -9.60 -10.98
C THR A 33 11.67 -10.42 -12.14
N ILE A 34 11.29 -10.12 -13.39
CA ILE A 34 11.85 -10.80 -14.57
C ILE A 34 13.35 -10.56 -14.64
N ASN A 35 13.78 -9.30 -14.70
CA ASN A 35 15.16 -8.96 -15.03
C ASN A 35 16.17 -9.32 -13.94
N LEU A 36 15.81 -9.16 -12.67
CA LEU A 36 16.76 -9.32 -11.56
C LEU A 36 16.61 -10.63 -10.81
N ILE A 37 15.41 -11.26 -10.83
CA ILE A 37 15.18 -12.48 -10.06
C ILE A 37 15.10 -13.70 -10.96
N ILE A 38 14.50 -13.62 -12.15
CA ILE A 38 14.23 -14.80 -12.99
C ILE A 38 15.28 -14.97 -14.07
N GLN A 39 15.51 -13.94 -14.91
CA GLN A 39 16.40 -14.03 -16.06
C GLN A 39 17.83 -14.51 -15.74
N PRO A 40 18.47 -14.13 -14.61
CA PRO A 40 19.80 -14.61 -14.27
C PRO A 40 19.90 -16.13 -14.09
N HIS A 41 18.75 -16.80 -13.87
CA HIS A 41 18.68 -18.24 -13.62
C HIS A 41 18.08 -19.04 -14.79
N LEU A 42 17.71 -18.36 -15.89
CA LEU A 42 17.23 -19.03 -17.10
C LEU A 42 18.40 -19.47 -17.99
N HIS A 43 18.26 -20.62 -18.63
CA HIS A 43 19.11 -20.97 -19.79
C HIS A 43 18.72 -20.08 -20.96
N LYS A 44 19.68 -19.37 -21.55
CA LYS A 44 19.45 -18.35 -22.59
C LYS A 44 18.67 -18.85 -23.80
N ASP A 45 18.94 -20.10 -24.22
CA ASP A 45 18.44 -20.66 -25.47
C ASP A 45 17.30 -21.66 -25.29
N ILE A 46 16.76 -21.81 -24.06
CA ILE A 46 15.66 -22.74 -23.82
C ILE A 46 14.41 -22.26 -24.55
N LEU A 47 13.87 -23.09 -25.43
CA LEU A 47 12.61 -22.82 -26.11
C LEU A 47 11.45 -22.96 -25.12
N LEU A 48 10.43 -22.11 -25.24
CA LEU A 48 9.23 -22.15 -24.41
C LEU A 48 8.57 -23.54 -24.42
N GLY A 49 8.54 -24.21 -25.59
CA GLY A 49 7.99 -25.55 -25.72
C GLY A 49 8.81 -26.67 -25.06
N CYS A 50 10.04 -26.39 -24.63
CA CYS A 50 10.91 -27.34 -23.93
C CYS A 50 10.94 -27.13 -22.43
N VAL A 51 10.15 -26.19 -21.91
CA VAL A 51 10.07 -25.92 -20.49
C VAL A 51 9.30 -27.03 -19.78
N THR A 52 9.94 -27.67 -18.80
CA THR A 52 9.37 -28.75 -17.99
C THR A 52 9.14 -28.32 -16.55
N PRO A 53 8.27 -28.99 -15.79
CA PRO A 53 8.09 -28.73 -14.35
C PRO A 53 9.40 -28.84 -13.56
N ASP A 54 10.25 -29.82 -13.88
CA ASP A 54 11.56 -30.01 -13.22
C ASP A 54 12.51 -28.83 -13.47
N TYR A 55 12.52 -28.33 -14.72
CA TYR A 55 13.30 -27.14 -15.05
C TYR A 55 12.81 -25.92 -14.27
N LEU A 56 11.50 -25.70 -14.23
CA LEU A 56 10.90 -24.59 -13.47
C LEU A 56 11.21 -24.68 -11.99
N ASN A 57 11.16 -25.87 -11.40
CA ASN A 57 11.48 -26.08 -9.99
C ASN A 57 12.93 -25.72 -9.67
N LYS A 58 13.89 -26.05 -10.55
CA LYS A 58 15.30 -25.63 -10.41
C LYS A 58 15.46 -24.11 -10.48
N VAL A 59 14.77 -23.46 -11.43
CA VAL A 59 14.77 -22.00 -11.56
C VAL A 59 14.19 -21.34 -10.29
N LEU A 60 13.06 -21.83 -9.79
CA LEU A 60 12.42 -21.30 -8.58
C LEU A 60 13.31 -21.47 -7.34
N GLU A 61 13.98 -22.60 -7.21
CA GLU A 61 14.93 -22.84 -6.14
C GLU A 61 16.12 -21.88 -6.19
N SER A 62 16.67 -21.65 -7.37
CA SER A 62 17.73 -20.65 -7.59
C SER A 62 17.27 -19.23 -7.26
N CYS A 63 16.06 -18.86 -7.66
CA CYS A 63 15.45 -17.57 -7.30
C CYS A 63 15.28 -17.41 -5.79
N GLN A 64 14.87 -18.48 -5.08
CA GLN A 64 14.72 -18.48 -3.63
C GLN A 64 16.08 -18.36 -2.91
N ALA A 65 17.12 -18.99 -3.42
CA ALA A 65 18.47 -18.87 -2.90
C ALA A 65 19.08 -17.48 -3.15
N TYR A 66 18.71 -16.85 -4.26
CA TYR A 66 19.25 -15.53 -4.65
C TYR A 66 18.76 -14.40 -3.75
N CYS A 67 17.48 -14.36 -3.36
CA CYS A 67 16.96 -13.33 -2.49
C CYS A 67 15.79 -13.81 -1.63
N CYS A 68 15.58 -13.11 -0.51
CA CYS A 68 14.46 -13.36 0.38
C CYS A 68 13.14 -13.25 -0.39
N ASN A 69 12.31 -14.32 -0.34
CA ASN A 69 11.06 -14.45 -1.07
C ASN A 69 11.19 -14.47 -2.61
N GLY A 70 12.40 -14.68 -3.15
CA GLY A 70 12.62 -14.76 -4.59
C GLY A 70 11.79 -15.86 -5.25
N GLY A 71 11.71 -17.04 -4.64
CA GLY A 71 10.87 -18.14 -5.09
C GLY A 71 9.39 -17.76 -5.18
N TYR A 72 8.85 -17.06 -4.20
CA TYR A 72 7.45 -16.58 -4.22
C TYR A 72 7.19 -15.61 -5.37
N TYR A 73 8.03 -14.58 -5.55
CA TYR A 73 7.84 -13.61 -6.63
C TYR A 73 8.00 -14.24 -7.99
N ALA A 74 9.01 -15.10 -8.17
CA ALA A 74 9.22 -15.85 -9.41
C ALA A 74 8.06 -16.80 -9.68
N TYR A 75 7.63 -17.61 -8.71
CA TYR A 75 6.50 -18.54 -8.86
C TYR A 75 5.23 -17.81 -9.31
N LYS A 76 4.84 -16.75 -8.61
CA LYS A 76 3.64 -15.98 -8.91
C LYS A 76 3.65 -15.41 -10.33
N LEU A 77 4.81 -14.91 -10.77
CA LEU A 77 4.95 -14.34 -12.11
C LEU A 77 4.98 -15.44 -13.17
N LEU A 78 5.81 -16.46 -13.02
CA LEU A 78 5.94 -17.57 -13.95
C LEU A 78 4.63 -18.33 -14.11
N HIS A 79 3.94 -18.63 -13.02
CA HIS A 79 2.63 -19.26 -13.06
C HIS A 79 1.62 -18.45 -13.89
N SER A 80 1.60 -17.12 -13.76
CA SER A 80 0.71 -16.24 -14.52
C SER A 80 1.09 -16.21 -16.01
N ALA A 81 2.38 -16.10 -16.33
CA ALA A 81 2.87 -16.07 -17.70
C ALA A 81 2.65 -17.41 -18.43
N LEU A 82 2.98 -18.53 -17.78
CA LEU A 82 2.80 -19.88 -18.34
C LEU A 82 1.32 -20.25 -18.51
N LYS A 83 0.46 -19.82 -17.58
CA LYS A 83 -1.00 -19.97 -17.74
C LYS A 83 -1.50 -19.23 -18.99
N HIS A 84 -0.99 -18.04 -19.25
CA HIS A 84 -1.30 -17.30 -20.48
C HIS A 84 -0.74 -18.03 -21.74
N ALA A 85 0.49 -18.54 -21.67
CA ALA A 85 1.09 -19.32 -22.77
C ALA A 85 0.27 -20.55 -23.11
N ARG A 86 -0.22 -21.28 -22.11
CA ARG A 86 -1.05 -22.46 -22.28
C ARG A 86 -2.39 -22.13 -22.96
N VAL A 87 -3.08 -21.09 -22.48
CA VAL A 87 -4.36 -20.65 -23.05
C VAL A 87 -4.21 -20.27 -24.54
N ASN A 88 -3.06 -19.73 -24.93
CA ASN A 88 -2.78 -19.32 -26.32
C ASN A 88 -2.05 -20.42 -27.15
N ASN A 89 -2.05 -21.65 -26.69
CA ASN A 89 -1.42 -22.79 -27.36
C ASN A 89 0.10 -22.60 -27.71
N CYS A 90 0.77 -21.76 -26.93
CA CYS A 90 2.20 -21.51 -27.09
C CYS A 90 3.08 -22.47 -26.27
N LEU A 91 2.47 -23.25 -25.38
CA LEU A 91 3.13 -24.15 -24.46
C LEU A 91 2.49 -25.53 -24.54
N PRO A 92 3.25 -26.65 -24.54
CA PRO A 92 2.71 -27.99 -24.35
C PRO A 92 2.02 -28.09 -22.98
N ASP A 93 1.20 -29.11 -22.82
CA ASP A 93 0.43 -29.31 -21.60
C ASP A 93 1.36 -29.57 -20.40
N ILE A 94 1.65 -28.53 -19.63
CA ILE A 94 2.42 -28.63 -18.39
C ILE A 94 1.48 -28.87 -17.22
N ASP A 95 1.78 -29.89 -16.43
CA ASP A 95 1.10 -30.11 -15.18
C ASP A 95 1.58 -29.10 -14.10
N PHE A 96 0.76 -28.08 -13.85
CA PHE A 96 1.05 -27.06 -12.86
C PHE A 96 1.10 -27.60 -11.42
N GLN A 97 0.55 -28.79 -11.15
CA GLN A 97 0.61 -29.39 -9.82
C GLN A 97 2.01 -29.91 -9.48
N GLN A 98 2.82 -30.20 -10.49
CA GLN A 98 4.22 -30.61 -10.32
C GLN A 98 5.16 -29.45 -10.08
N ILE A 99 4.69 -28.19 -10.27
CA ILE A 99 5.48 -27.01 -9.99
C ILE A 99 5.41 -26.70 -8.50
N ARG A 100 6.56 -26.63 -7.84
CA ARG A 100 6.68 -26.35 -6.41
C ARG A 100 6.04 -24.99 -6.08
N HIS A 101 5.03 -25.02 -5.22
CA HIS A 101 4.38 -23.81 -4.74
C HIS A 101 5.23 -23.10 -3.69
N TYR A 102 5.46 -21.81 -3.90
CA TYR A 102 6.08 -20.91 -2.92
C TYR A 102 4.99 -19.99 -2.33
N PRO A 103 4.62 -20.21 -1.05
CA PRO A 103 3.54 -19.44 -0.43
C PRO A 103 3.90 -17.96 -0.27
N GLU A 104 2.87 -17.13 -0.20
CA GLU A 104 3.08 -15.72 0.15
C GLU A 104 3.76 -15.62 1.52
N PRO A 105 4.89 -14.89 1.61
CA PRO A 105 5.56 -14.72 2.88
C PRO A 105 4.60 -14.08 3.89
N PRO A 106 4.57 -14.56 5.13
CA PRO A 106 3.74 -13.97 6.17
C PRO A 106 4.17 -12.50 6.35
N GLY A 107 3.31 -11.58 5.95
CA GLY A 107 3.49 -10.18 6.29
C GLY A 107 3.11 -10.00 7.75
N ASN A 108 4.07 -10.05 8.66
CA ASN A 108 3.83 -9.77 10.07
C ASN A 108 3.84 -8.25 10.27
N PRO A 109 2.68 -7.63 10.52
CA PRO A 109 2.63 -6.19 10.82
C PRO A 109 3.38 -5.91 12.11
N VAL A 110 4.08 -4.78 12.13
CA VAL A 110 4.74 -4.29 13.35
C VAL A 110 3.74 -3.50 14.17
N PHE A 111 3.62 -3.85 15.46
CA PHE A 111 2.80 -3.14 16.42
C PHE A 111 3.68 -2.55 17.50
N TYR A 112 3.50 -1.26 17.75
CA TYR A 112 4.17 -0.58 18.85
C TYR A 112 3.37 -0.69 20.14
N THR A 113 4.09 -0.83 21.26
CA THR A 113 3.53 -0.60 22.59
C THR A 113 3.17 0.88 22.76
N PRO A 114 2.32 1.25 23.73
CA PRO A 114 1.98 2.65 24.01
C PRO A 114 3.21 3.54 24.23
N LYS A 115 4.23 3.02 24.91
CA LYS A 115 5.50 3.73 25.14
C LYS A 115 6.26 3.96 23.83
N GLN A 116 6.39 2.91 23.00
CA GLN A 116 7.03 3.00 21.69
C GLN A 116 6.29 3.95 20.75
N LEU A 117 4.95 3.91 20.77
CA LEU A 117 4.13 4.79 19.94
C LEU A 117 4.30 6.26 20.33
N ARG A 118 4.35 6.58 21.63
CA ARG A 118 4.65 7.95 22.11
C ARG A 118 6.04 8.40 21.65
N THR A 119 7.08 7.57 21.83
CA THR A 119 8.44 7.88 21.37
C THR A 119 8.46 8.12 19.86
N PHE A 120 7.79 7.27 19.09
CA PHE A 120 7.69 7.40 17.65
C PHE A 120 7.01 8.71 17.23
N LEU A 121 5.85 9.05 17.82
CA LEU A 121 5.10 10.27 17.49
C LEU A 121 5.88 11.54 17.88
N THR A 122 6.60 11.53 19.00
CA THR A 122 7.48 12.63 19.40
C THR A 122 8.60 12.85 18.38
N ALA A 123 9.26 11.79 17.92
CA ALA A 123 10.27 11.91 16.87
C ALA A 123 9.65 12.32 15.52
N ALA A 124 8.50 11.73 15.17
CA ALA A 124 7.79 12.04 13.94
C ALA A 124 7.31 13.50 13.85
N SER A 125 7.05 14.17 14.98
CA SER A 125 6.58 15.57 15.00
C SER A 125 7.60 16.55 14.40
N ASN A 126 8.87 16.18 14.35
CA ASN A 126 9.93 16.95 13.70
C ASN A 126 10.02 16.68 12.18
N SER A 127 9.23 15.75 11.67
CA SER A 127 9.26 15.37 10.25
C SER A 127 8.28 16.19 9.42
N ASN A 128 8.70 16.62 8.24
CA ASN A 128 7.82 17.21 7.22
C ASN A 128 6.70 16.26 6.72
N HIS A 129 6.69 15.02 7.21
CA HIS A 129 5.70 13.99 6.91
C HIS A 129 4.79 13.67 8.10
N TYR A 130 4.82 14.48 9.16
CA TYR A 130 4.07 14.23 10.38
C TYR A 130 2.56 14.12 10.14
N LEU A 131 1.98 15.04 9.37
CA LEU A 131 0.56 15.00 9.02
C LEU A 131 0.18 13.72 8.26
N GLU A 132 1.01 13.28 7.32
CA GLU A 132 0.77 12.04 6.57
C GLU A 132 0.83 10.80 7.47
N ILE A 133 1.74 10.79 8.44
CA ILE A 133 1.86 9.74 9.46
C ILE A 133 0.62 9.71 10.35
N GLN A 134 0.15 10.88 10.81
CA GLN A 134 -1.07 11.01 11.61
C GLN A 134 -2.31 10.53 10.84
N LEU A 135 -2.46 10.90 9.57
CA LEU A 135 -3.58 10.44 8.73
C LEU A 135 -3.58 8.92 8.54
N ALA A 136 -2.40 8.30 8.43
CA ALA A 136 -2.31 6.84 8.38
C ALA A 136 -2.68 6.18 9.72
N LEU A 137 -2.19 6.73 10.83
CA LEU A 137 -2.37 6.16 12.16
C LEU A 137 -3.79 6.38 12.72
N PHE A 138 -4.35 7.57 12.55
CA PHE A 138 -5.64 7.96 13.17
C PHE A 138 -6.85 7.85 12.25
N CYS A 139 -6.63 7.72 10.95
CA CYS A 139 -7.71 7.58 9.96
C CYS A 139 -7.57 6.29 9.12
N GLY A 140 -6.49 5.53 9.31
CA GLY A 140 -6.24 4.30 8.57
C GLY A 140 -6.06 4.48 7.07
N LEU A 141 -5.70 5.66 6.60
CA LEU A 141 -5.56 5.94 5.16
C LEU A 141 -4.31 5.29 4.58
N THR A 142 -4.43 4.84 3.34
CA THR A 142 -3.29 4.33 2.57
C THR A 142 -2.42 5.49 2.05
N PRO A 143 -1.13 5.26 1.77
CA PRO A 143 -0.27 6.30 1.20
C PRO A 143 -0.85 6.97 -0.06
N GLY A 144 -1.45 6.18 -0.94
CA GLY A 144 -2.07 6.72 -2.16
C GLY A 144 -3.27 7.62 -1.87
N GLU A 145 -4.11 7.26 -0.91
CA GLU A 145 -5.24 8.08 -0.46
C GLU A 145 -4.75 9.38 0.17
N ILE A 146 -3.78 9.31 1.09
CA ILE A 146 -3.19 10.49 1.76
C ILE A 146 -2.64 11.48 0.75
N LEU A 147 -1.82 11.00 -0.18
CA LEU A 147 -1.23 11.84 -1.22
C LEU A 147 -2.27 12.36 -2.23
N GLY A 148 -3.43 11.71 -2.31
CA GLY A 148 -4.56 12.13 -3.12
C GLY A 148 -5.44 13.23 -2.50
N LEU A 149 -5.26 13.55 -1.22
CA LEU A 149 -6.11 14.52 -0.51
C LEU A 149 -5.90 15.96 -1.00
N LYS A 150 -7.03 16.67 -1.02
CA LYS A 150 -7.09 18.12 -1.23
C LYS A 150 -7.69 18.82 -0.02
N TYR A 151 -7.44 20.10 0.14
CA TYR A 151 -8.05 20.88 1.24
C TYR A 151 -9.58 20.91 1.19
N SER A 152 -10.17 20.79 0.00
CA SER A 152 -11.63 20.71 -0.19
C SER A 152 -12.26 19.40 0.28
N ASP A 153 -11.46 18.39 0.59
CA ASP A 153 -11.96 17.10 1.08
C ASP A 153 -12.30 17.12 2.58
N PHE A 154 -11.90 18.17 3.28
CA PHE A 154 -12.09 18.33 4.72
C PHE A 154 -13.27 19.25 5.03
N ASN A 155 -14.22 18.72 5.77
CA ASN A 155 -15.32 19.51 6.34
C ASN A 155 -15.01 19.82 7.80
N TYR A 156 -14.76 21.11 8.10
CA TYR A 156 -14.39 21.57 9.44
C TYR A 156 -15.57 21.55 10.41
N GLN A 157 -16.80 21.75 9.94
CA GLN A 157 -18.00 21.74 10.77
C GLN A 157 -18.37 20.32 11.18
N GLU A 158 -18.39 19.42 10.21
CA GLU A 158 -18.71 17.99 10.44
C GLU A 158 -17.53 17.19 10.98
N GLN A 159 -16.35 17.78 11.04
CA GLN A 159 -15.09 17.10 11.39
C GLN A 159 -14.87 15.82 10.57
N THR A 160 -15.04 15.90 9.25
CA THR A 160 -14.91 14.77 8.35
C THR A 160 -13.87 15.00 7.26
N VAL A 161 -13.36 13.91 6.73
CA VAL A 161 -12.58 13.87 5.48
C VAL A 161 -13.24 12.94 4.48
N THR A 162 -13.39 13.38 3.23
CA THR A 162 -13.92 12.55 2.14
C THR A 162 -12.79 12.05 1.26
N ILE A 163 -12.63 10.72 1.21
CA ILE A 163 -11.64 10.03 0.38
C ILE A 163 -12.30 9.70 -0.95
N GLN A 164 -11.92 10.38 -2.03
CA GLN A 164 -12.53 10.24 -3.36
C GLN A 164 -11.52 10.09 -4.49
N ARG A 165 -10.23 10.08 -4.16
CA ARG A 165 -9.13 9.89 -5.13
C ARG A 165 -7.90 9.30 -4.48
N ILE A 166 -7.02 8.78 -5.32
CA ILE A 166 -5.69 8.31 -4.94
C ILE A 166 -4.62 8.96 -5.81
N CYS A 167 -3.42 9.05 -5.25
CA CYS A 167 -2.22 9.36 -6.02
C CYS A 167 -1.60 8.07 -6.52
N THR A 168 -1.36 7.98 -7.83
CA THR A 168 -0.64 6.89 -8.48
C THR A 168 0.58 7.45 -9.20
N LEU A 169 1.61 6.62 -9.40
CA LEU A 169 2.74 7.00 -10.25
C LEU A 169 2.27 6.98 -11.72
N ASN A 170 2.64 8.03 -12.45
CA ASN A 170 2.61 8.02 -13.90
C ASN A 170 4.01 7.61 -14.39
N ASP A 171 4.13 6.48 -15.10
CA ASP A 171 5.42 5.91 -15.50
C ASP A 171 6.13 6.74 -16.55
N SER A 172 5.39 7.36 -17.48
CA SER A 172 5.95 8.19 -18.55
C SER A 172 6.62 9.45 -18.02
N GLU A 173 6.11 10.03 -16.93
CA GLU A 173 6.58 11.30 -16.40
C GLU A 173 7.31 11.19 -15.05
N LYS A 174 7.36 10.01 -14.45
CA LYS A 174 7.84 9.76 -13.06
C LYS A 174 7.20 10.67 -12.02
N ASN A 175 6.02 11.20 -12.32
CA ASN A 175 5.24 12.12 -11.48
C ASN A 175 4.04 11.41 -10.84
N CYS A 176 3.56 11.97 -9.73
CA CYS A 176 2.32 11.53 -9.11
C CYS A 176 1.11 12.08 -9.88
N GLN A 177 0.20 11.19 -10.28
CA GLN A 177 -1.07 11.51 -10.92
C GLN A 177 -2.24 11.21 -9.99
N LEU A 178 -3.20 12.12 -9.94
CA LEU A 178 -4.43 11.94 -9.17
C LEU A 178 -5.45 11.18 -10.02
N LYS A 179 -5.93 10.03 -9.51
CA LYS A 179 -7.02 9.25 -10.08
C LYS A 179 -8.22 9.25 -9.15
N LYS A 180 -9.43 9.41 -9.69
CA LYS A 180 -10.66 9.22 -8.92
C LYS A 180 -10.82 7.75 -8.52
N LEU A 181 -11.42 7.53 -7.36
CA LEU A 181 -11.83 6.20 -6.93
C LEU A 181 -13.17 5.86 -7.59
N GLU A 182 -13.23 4.75 -8.31
CA GLU A 182 -14.43 4.32 -9.04
C GLU A 182 -15.34 3.43 -8.20
N GLY A 183 -14.80 2.79 -7.16
CA GLY A 183 -15.54 1.89 -6.29
C GLY A 183 -16.35 2.63 -5.22
N VAL A 184 -17.65 2.30 -5.10
CA VAL A 184 -18.57 2.90 -4.11
C VAL A 184 -18.02 2.79 -2.68
N LYS A 185 -17.44 1.65 -2.29
CA LYS A 185 -16.86 1.45 -0.94
C LYS A 185 -15.54 2.19 -0.75
N GLN A 186 -14.82 2.48 -1.81
CA GLN A 186 -13.55 3.20 -1.74
C GLN A 186 -13.79 4.70 -1.54
N ASN A 187 -14.86 5.23 -2.16
CA ASN A 187 -15.29 6.61 -1.98
C ASN A 187 -16.10 6.71 -0.68
N ARG A 188 -15.52 7.30 0.35
CA ARG A 188 -16.07 7.30 1.70
C ARG A 188 -15.73 8.57 2.46
N SER A 189 -16.59 8.94 3.41
CA SER A 189 -16.33 10.00 4.38
C SER A 189 -16.07 9.40 5.77
N LEU A 190 -15.05 9.90 6.44
CA LEU A 190 -14.63 9.46 7.77
C LEU A 190 -14.64 10.64 8.73
N LYS A 191 -15.12 10.44 9.95
CA LYS A 191 -14.87 11.37 11.05
C LYS A 191 -13.39 11.32 11.42
N ILE A 192 -12.80 12.48 11.68
CA ILE A 192 -11.38 12.59 12.04
C ILE A 192 -11.19 13.39 13.32
N PRO A 193 -10.12 13.12 14.08
CA PRO A 193 -9.82 13.86 15.31
C PRO A 193 -9.66 15.37 15.06
N SER A 194 -10.19 16.16 15.99
CA SER A 194 -10.19 17.64 15.88
C SER A 194 -8.78 18.24 15.80
N PHE A 195 -7.80 17.64 16.47
CA PHE A 195 -6.41 18.12 16.43
C PHE A 195 -5.80 18.11 15.03
N LEU A 196 -6.27 17.22 14.12
CA LEU A 196 -5.77 17.20 12.75
C LEU A 196 -6.08 18.48 11.97
N PHE A 197 -7.13 19.22 12.35
CA PHE A 197 -7.46 20.48 11.68
C PHE A 197 -6.45 21.60 11.97
N SER A 198 -5.80 21.59 13.13
CA SER A 198 -4.68 22.49 13.40
C SER A 198 -3.48 22.18 12.52
N GLU A 199 -3.15 20.90 12.37
CA GLU A 199 -2.09 20.43 11.47
C GLU A 199 -2.38 20.75 10.01
N LEU A 200 -3.63 20.59 9.57
CA LEU A 200 -4.07 20.98 8.22
C LEU A 200 -3.89 22.49 7.98
N SER A 201 -4.20 23.29 8.99
CA SER A 201 -4.06 24.75 8.92
C SER A 201 -2.59 25.18 8.85
N ALA A 202 -1.71 24.55 9.62
CA ALA A 202 -0.27 24.75 9.59
C ALA A 202 0.29 24.36 8.20
N ARG A 203 -0.04 23.16 7.70
CA ARG A 203 0.36 22.69 6.38
C ARG A 203 -0.12 23.62 5.26
N ARG A 204 -1.33 24.17 5.37
CA ARG A 204 -1.84 25.13 4.37
C ARG A 204 -1.01 26.41 4.31
N LYS A 205 -0.54 26.90 5.46
CA LYS A 205 0.36 28.07 5.53
C LYS A 205 1.72 27.76 4.88
N GLU A 206 2.29 26.60 5.18
CA GLU A 206 3.55 26.12 4.58
C GLU A 206 3.44 25.98 3.05
N ASN A 207 2.38 25.30 2.58
CA ASN A 207 2.15 25.10 1.15
C ASN A 207 1.96 26.44 0.40
N ARG A 208 1.33 27.44 1.01
CA ARG A 208 1.21 28.77 0.42
C ARG A 208 2.59 29.43 0.21
N LYS A 209 3.46 29.37 1.22
CA LYS A 209 4.85 29.90 1.10
C LYS A 209 5.62 29.18 0.01
N LEU A 210 5.46 27.85 -0.05
CA LEU A 210 6.11 27.00 -1.05
C LEU A 210 5.64 27.36 -2.47
N LEU A 211 4.34 27.50 -2.69
CA LEU A 211 3.77 27.85 -4.00
C LEU A 211 4.15 29.26 -4.46
N THR A 212 4.37 30.19 -3.55
CA THR A 212 4.93 31.51 -3.89
C THR A 212 6.36 31.39 -4.44
N LYS A 213 7.15 30.45 -3.89
CA LYS A 213 8.52 30.19 -4.37
C LYS A 213 8.54 29.45 -5.74
N TYR A 214 7.49 28.69 -6.06
CA TYR A 214 7.38 27.90 -7.29
C TYR A 214 6.09 28.24 -8.07
N PRO A 215 6.02 29.41 -8.75
CA PRO A 215 4.80 29.87 -9.45
C PRO A 215 4.29 28.90 -10.52
N SER A 216 5.17 28.14 -11.16
CA SER A 216 4.81 27.11 -12.16
C SER A 216 4.02 25.93 -11.60
N ALA A 217 3.99 25.75 -10.28
CA ALA A 217 3.29 24.66 -9.61
C ALA A 217 1.84 24.98 -9.19
N THR A 218 1.23 26.02 -9.77
CA THR A 218 -0.13 26.49 -9.43
C THR A 218 -1.21 25.40 -9.59
N GLY A 219 -1.02 24.43 -10.47
CA GLY A 219 -1.91 23.28 -10.64
C GLY A 219 -2.07 22.41 -9.39
N TYR A 220 -1.13 22.47 -8.45
CA TYR A 220 -1.15 21.72 -7.18
C TYR A 220 -1.66 22.52 -5.98
N LYS A 221 -2.15 23.76 -6.18
CA LYS A 221 -2.62 24.67 -5.11
C LYS A 221 -3.65 24.05 -4.16
N SER A 222 -4.48 23.17 -4.64
CA SER A 222 -5.49 22.48 -3.84
C SER A 222 -4.97 21.24 -3.10
N CYS A 223 -3.80 20.71 -3.48
CA CYS A 223 -3.26 19.47 -2.93
C CYS A 223 -2.68 19.67 -1.52
N LEU A 224 -2.89 18.67 -0.65
CA LEU A 224 -2.44 18.72 0.73
C LEU A 224 -0.94 18.40 0.87
N CYS A 225 -0.48 17.36 0.19
CA CYS A 225 0.84 16.74 0.41
C CYS A 225 1.84 17.19 -0.66
N LEU A 226 2.37 18.42 -0.53
CA LEU A 226 3.38 18.95 -1.45
C LEU A 226 4.80 18.67 -0.94
N GLY A 227 5.67 18.29 -1.86
CA GLY A 227 7.11 18.15 -1.64
C GLY A 227 7.86 19.47 -1.82
N PRO A 228 9.20 19.48 -1.65
CA PRO A 228 10.02 20.70 -1.68
C PRO A 228 9.93 21.52 -2.98
N THR A 229 9.57 20.88 -4.09
CA THR A 229 9.41 21.52 -5.41
C THR A 229 7.95 21.91 -5.72
N ALA A 230 7.09 21.96 -4.70
CA ALA A 230 5.65 22.23 -4.81
C ALA A 230 4.87 21.23 -5.69
N LYS A 231 5.44 20.08 -6.04
CA LYS A 231 4.76 18.95 -6.66
C LYS A 231 4.26 17.98 -5.58
N ILE A 232 3.30 17.12 -5.89
CA ILE A 232 2.81 16.10 -4.95
C ILE A 232 3.98 15.19 -4.53
N LYS A 233 4.08 14.91 -3.22
CA LYS A 233 5.05 13.96 -2.66
C LYS A 233 4.90 12.59 -3.29
N SER A 234 5.95 11.80 -3.34
CA SER A 234 5.88 10.40 -3.77
C SER A 234 5.64 9.45 -2.58
N VAL A 235 5.08 8.27 -2.84
CA VAL A 235 4.90 7.23 -1.81
C VAL A 235 6.25 6.80 -1.21
N SER A 236 7.32 6.81 -2.01
CA SER A 236 8.66 6.44 -1.54
C SER A 236 9.20 7.41 -0.48
N THR A 237 8.88 8.70 -0.56
CA THR A 237 9.33 9.68 0.44
C THR A 237 8.76 9.40 1.83
N LEU A 238 7.52 8.91 1.92
CA LEU A 238 6.91 8.49 3.18
C LEU A 238 7.65 7.29 3.79
N GLY A 239 8.03 6.33 2.95
CA GLY A 239 8.83 5.16 3.39
C GLY A 239 10.23 5.55 3.89
N VAL A 240 10.88 6.50 3.21
CA VAL A 240 12.19 7.03 3.66
C VAL A 240 12.04 7.76 4.99
N ALA A 241 11.04 8.62 5.15
CA ALA A 241 10.80 9.34 6.41
C ALA A 241 10.59 8.37 7.59
N LEU A 242 9.77 7.34 7.42
CA LEU A 242 9.59 6.31 8.46
C LEU A 242 10.89 5.56 8.78
N LYS A 243 11.68 5.22 7.75
CA LYS A 243 12.97 4.57 7.96
C LYS A 243 13.90 5.46 8.82
N THR A 244 13.97 6.74 8.52
CA THR A 244 14.78 7.71 9.29
C THR A 244 14.32 7.78 10.74
N ILE A 245 13.01 7.98 10.99
CA ILE A 245 12.45 8.03 12.35
C ILE A 245 12.74 6.74 13.13
N ASN A 246 12.54 5.57 12.50
CA ASN A 246 12.82 4.29 13.15
C ASN A 246 14.30 4.12 13.48
N THR A 247 15.20 4.59 12.62
CA THR A 247 16.65 4.54 12.88
C THR A 247 17.04 5.47 14.03
N GLU A 248 16.52 6.69 14.05
CA GLU A 248 16.80 7.68 15.09
C GLU A 248 16.28 7.26 16.47
N THR A 249 15.14 6.58 16.51
CA THR A 249 14.51 6.14 17.75
C THR A 249 14.96 4.75 18.24
N GLY A 250 15.64 3.98 17.38
CA GLY A 250 16.00 2.59 17.68
C GLY A 250 14.78 1.65 17.75
N LEU A 251 13.61 2.09 17.30
CA LEU A 251 12.38 1.31 17.34
C LEU A 251 12.32 0.26 16.19
N PRO A 252 11.55 -0.82 16.35
CA PRO A 252 11.32 -1.79 15.29
C PRO A 252 10.85 -1.10 14.01
N ARG A 253 11.38 -1.53 12.87
CA ARG A 253 11.07 -0.91 11.58
C ARG A 253 9.60 -1.13 11.21
N LEU A 254 8.83 -0.06 11.19
CA LEU A 254 7.47 -0.06 10.67
C LEU A 254 7.38 0.68 9.32
N ASN A 255 6.31 0.42 8.60
CA ASN A 255 5.96 1.08 7.36
C ASN A 255 4.55 1.71 7.45
N MET A 256 4.14 2.44 6.42
CA MET A 256 2.83 3.12 6.42
C MET A 256 1.63 2.15 6.55
N ARG A 257 1.80 0.91 6.10
CA ARG A 257 0.74 -0.11 6.24
C ARG A 257 0.60 -0.58 7.68
N ASP A 258 1.70 -0.61 8.44
CA ASP A 258 1.67 -1.00 9.85
C ASP A 258 0.89 0.03 10.68
N LEU A 259 1.01 1.33 10.37
CA LEU A 259 0.17 2.37 11.00
C LEU A 259 -1.33 2.12 10.77
N ARG A 260 -1.71 1.71 9.56
CA ARG A 260 -3.09 1.33 9.26
C ARG A 260 -3.52 0.05 9.99
N TYR A 261 -2.62 -0.91 10.22
CA TYR A 261 -2.90 -2.08 11.06
C TYR A 261 -3.12 -1.68 12.52
N MET A 262 -2.35 -0.73 13.06
CA MET A 262 -2.56 -0.19 14.42
C MET A 262 -3.93 0.47 14.54
N PHE A 263 -4.36 1.24 13.54
CA PHE A 263 -5.70 1.82 13.51
C PHE A 263 -6.80 0.75 13.46
N ALA A 264 -6.65 -0.27 12.61
CA ALA A 264 -7.62 -1.37 12.54
C ALA A 264 -7.69 -2.16 13.84
N ARG A 265 -6.54 -2.40 14.50
CA ARG A 265 -6.48 -3.01 15.83
C ARG A 265 -7.28 -2.20 16.83
N PHE A 266 -7.09 -0.89 16.88
CA PHE A 266 -7.86 -0.02 17.73
C PHE A 266 -9.38 -0.16 17.49
N LEU A 267 -9.84 -0.20 16.24
CA LEU A 267 -11.26 -0.41 15.94
C LEU A 267 -11.77 -1.77 16.44
N LEU A 268 -10.96 -2.83 16.33
CA LEU A 268 -11.29 -4.16 16.86
C LEU A 268 -11.40 -4.13 18.40
N GLU A 269 -10.48 -3.49 19.09
CA GLU A 269 -10.47 -3.34 20.54
C GLU A 269 -11.68 -2.52 21.05
N GLN A 270 -12.22 -1.63 20.21
CA GLN A 270 -13.47 -0.91 20.46
C GLN A 270 -14.74 -1.69 20.05
N ASN A 271 -14.60 -2.98 19.70
CA ASN A 271 -15.69 -3.87 19.31
C ASN A 271 -16.48 -3.42 18.07
N PHE A 272 -15.84 -2.70 17.13
CA PHE A 272 -16.46 -2.44 15.84
C PHE A 272 -16.63 -3.72 15.03
N SER A 273 -17.76 -3.87 14.33
CA SER A 273 -17.99 -5.02 13.44
C SER A 273 -17.02 -5.01 12.26
N LEU A 274 -16.70 -6.20 11.74
CA LEU A 274 -15.84 -6.33 10.53
C LEU A 274 -16.42 -5.57 9.33
N GLU A 275 -17.73 -5.45 9.23
CA GLU A 275 -18.39 -4.69 8.19
C GLU A 275 -18.12 -3.18 8.33
N THR A 276 -18.26 -2.65 9.55
CA THR A 276 -17.92 -1.26 9.85
C THR A 276 -16.45 -0.97 9.60
N ILE A 277 -15.55 -1.85 10.05
CA ILE A 277 -14.11 -1.73 9.79
C ILE A 277 -13.82 -1.78 8.28
N SER A 278 -14.50 -2.66 7.53
CA SER A 278 -14.39 -2.73 6.07
C SER A 278 -14.78 -1.42 5.40
N GLY A 279 -15.89 -0.81 5.82
CA GLY A 279 -16.35 0.49 5.34
C GLY A 279 -15.36 1.61 5.67
N ILE A 280 -14.89 1.70 6.91
CA ILE A 280 -13.91 2.70 7.35
C ILE A 280 -12.61 2.57 6.57
N LEU A 281 -12.09 1.36 6.42
CA LEU A 281 -10.85 1.10 5.67
C LEU A 281 -11.05 1.19 4.14
N GLY A 282 -12.28 1.16 3.62
CA GLY A 282 -12.56 1.20 2.19
C GLY A 282 -12.20 -0.09 1.45
N HIS A 283 -12.30 -1.24 2.10
CA HIS A 283 -12.09 -2.53 1.47
C HIS A 283 -13.31 -2.91 0.61
N THR A 284 -13.08 -3.24 -0.66
CA THR A 284 -14.15 -3.62 -1.60
C THR A 284 -14.78 -4.97 -1.26
N LYS A 285 -13.98 -5.89 -0.67
CA LYS A 285 -14.41 -7.24 -0.28
C LYS A 285 -14.23 -7.43 1.23
N GLN A 286 -15.23 -7.98 1.88
CA GLN A 286 -15.19 -8.32 3.32
C GLN A 286 -14.07 -9.32 3.66
N THR A 287 -13.79 -10.26 2.74
CA THR A 287 -12.67 -11.20 2.86
C THR A 287 -11.32 -10.49 3.01
N THR A 288 -11.14 -9.32 2.36
CA THR A 288 -9.92 -8.52 2.52
C THR A 288 -9.78 -8.01 3.95
N THR A 289 -10.90 -7.58 4.57
CA THR A 289 -10.91 -7.14 5.97
C THR A 289 -10.62 -8.29 6.91
N LEU A 290 -11.22 -9.45 6.69
CA LEU A 290 -10.97 -10.64 7.49
C LEU A 290 -9.50 -11.05 7.46
N VAL A 291 -8.91 -11.18 6.27
CA VAL A 291 -7.48 -11.51 6.11
C VAL A 291 -6.59 -10.43 6.73
N PHE A 292 -6.99 -9.16 6.62
CA PHE A 292 -6.27 -8.04 7.22
C PHE A 292 -6.32 -8.12 8.76
N CYS A 293 -7.50 -8.32 9.34
CA CYS A 293 -7.69 -8.39 10.79
C CYS A 293 -7.06 -9.65 11.41
N ASN A 294 -7.08 -10.79 10.72
CA ASN A 294 -6.43 -12.02 11.19
C ASN A 294 -4.90 -11.91 11.35
N ARG A 295 -4.28 -10.89 10.76
CA ARG A 295 -2.85 -10.59 10.97
C ARG A 295 -2.59 -9.73 12.20
N ILE A 296 -3.64 -9.27 12.89
CA ILE A 296 -3.55 -8.47 14.10
C ILE A 296 -3.49 -9.44 15.29
N PRO A 297 -2.41 -9.44 16.08
CA PRO A 297 -2.35 -10.29 17.27
C PRO A 297 -3.41 -9.87 18.28
N CYS A 298 -4.14 -10.85 18.82
CA CYS A 298 -5.00 -10.66 19.97
C CYS A 298 -4.11 -10.40 21.18
N THR A 299 -4.15 -9.21 21.75
CA THR A 299 -3.47 -8.88 23.01
C THR A 299 -4.22 -7.79 23.76
N ASP A 300 -3.97 -7.75 25.07
CA ASP A 300 -4.63 -6.92 26.05
C ASP A 300 -4.66 -5.41 25.75
N SER A 301 -5.69 -4.78 26.23
CA SER A 301 -6.31 -3.48 25.95
C SER A 301 -5.50 -2.19 26.11
N GLU A 302 -4.18 -2.20 26.26
CA GLU A 302 -3.44 -0.97 26.59
C GLU A 302 -3.08 -0.05 25.41
N VAL A 303 -2.94 -0.58 24.19
CA VAL A 303 -2.62 0.23 23.00
C VAL A 303 -3.82 1.06 22.56
N GLY A 304 -5.02 0.54 22.75
CA GLY A 304 -6.28 1.24 22.51
C GLY A 304 -6.40 2.57 23.27
N ALA A 305 -5.86 2.63 24.50
CA ALA A 305 -5.98 3.81 25.34
C ALA A 305 -5.24 5.05 24.82
N VAL A 306 -4.09 4.90 24.17
CA VAL A 306 -3.33 6.04 23.61
C VAL A 306 -4.01 6.59 22.35
N VAL A 307 -4.60 5.71 21.53
CA VAL A 307 -5.35 6.09 20.34
C VAL A 307 -6.77 6.54 20.74
N ALA A 308 -7.39 5.92 21.76
CA ALA A 308 -8.70 6.28 22.28
C ALA A 308 -8.76 7.70 22.83
N GLY A 309 -7.80 8.13 23.63
CA GLY A 309 -7.76 9.50 24.15
C GLY A 309 -7.74 10.56 23.05
N SER A 310 -7.25 10.21 21.84
CA SER A 310 -7.24 11.08 20.67
C SER A 310 -8.49 10.95 19.79
N LEU A 311 -9.27 9.85 19.94
CA LEU A 311 -10.40 9.50 19.07
C LEU A 311 -11.77 9.54 19.77
N ASP A 312 -11.83 9.76 21.08
CA ASP A 312 -13.09 9.80 21.85
C ASP A 312 -14.21 10.65 21.21
N PRO A 313 -13.92 11.80 20.58
CA PRO A 313 -14.96 12.58 19.89
C PRO A 313 -15.50 11.90 18.63
N VAL A 314 -14.71 11.01 18.01
CA VAL A 314 -15.04 10.35 16.74
C VAL A 314 -15.90 9.12 16.96
N LEU A 315 -15.73 8.43 18.09
CA LEU A 315 -16.35 7.15 18.39
C LEU A 315 -17.71 7.29 19.11
N GLY A 316 -17.98 8.43 19.73
CA GLY A 316 -19.23 8.70 20.44
C GLY A 316 -20.50 8.63 19.59
N ALA A 317 -20.38 8.74 18.27
CA ALA A 317 -21.50 8.66 17.34
C ALA A 317 -21.89 7.22 16.92
N GLY A 318 -21.00 6.23 17.10
CA GLY A 318 -21.25 4.83 16.69
C GLY A 318 -21.82 3.92 17.77
N LYS A 319 -21.83 4.33 19.02
CA LYS A 319 -22.29 3.51 20.15
C LYS A 319 -23.81 3.46 20.38
N LYS A 320 -24.63 4.18 19.60
CA LYS A 320 -26.09 4.30 19.85
C LYS A 320 -26.98 3.25 19.17
N GLU A 321 -26.49 2.35 18.35
CA GLU A 321 -27.35 1.38 17.63
C GLU A 321 -27.14 -0.10 18.00
N GLY A 322 -26.57 -0.40 19.15
CA GLY A 322 -26.31 -1.77 19.58
C GLY A 322 -27.01 -2.24 20.85
N LYS A 323 -28.07 -1.56 21.32
CA LYS A 323 -28.90 -2.05 22.42
C LYS A 323 -30.37 -1.89 22.08
N ASN A 324 -30.90 -2.87 21.39
CA ASN A 324 -32.28 -3.37 21.42
C ASN A 324 -32.44 -4.41 20.30
N LEU A 325 -32.18 -5.67 20.65
CA LEU A 325 -32.96 -6.84 20.24
C LEU A 325 -32.37 -8.04 21.01
#